data_722ba4f9005e52f9a7a5bef12b6d836c
#
_entry.id   722ba4f9005e52f9a7a5bef12b6d836c
#
_cell.length_a   1.000
_cell.length_b   1.000
_cell.length_c   1.000
_cell.angle_alpha   90.00
_cell.angle_beta   90.00
_cell.angle_gamma   90.00
#
_symmetry.space_group_name_H-M   'P 1'
#
loop_
_entity.id
_entity.type
_entity.pdbx_description
1 polymer ?
#
loop_
_entity_poly.entity_id
_entity_poly.type
_entity_poly.pdbx_seq_one_letter_code
_entity_poly.pdbx_strand_id
1 'polypeptide(L)'
;MRIDKRTSLVGFVIAGLLVASCSGSSDSSDSTVAATESTVAEATTTTIPIVRSPLTGAQAPDETLINRPAMVVKIDNHPKARPQWGLNQADIVFEENVEQLTRFAAVFQSQGSDPVGPIRSGRLQDIDLLASLNSPLFVWSGGNAKVTAEIRNSTMIDLSHSAANESGGFRRESSRSAPHNLVAETTKLWTLAPADAKPPVPQFEYRADGEAVPTGNKPAGAVKISMDGVDVMWEWSEDSLAFVRSQDDKPHVDMDDVRINAPNVVVMHVVYAKSGSSPVAKTLGSGEVWVYTGGALVQGSWERTDPMKPFVFKDTKGAVIKLTPGRTWVEVIRAKSAAHIPAGIDVASVPYP
;
A
#
# COMPACT_ATOMS: atom_id res chain seq x y z
N MET A 1 -27.87 8.10 51.92
CA MET A 1 -27.87 9.56 52.22
C MET A 1 -28.06 10.29 50.88
N ARG A 2 -29.34 10.62 50.64
CA ARG A 2 -30.00 11.83 50.06
C ARG A 2 -29.21 12.52 48.97
N ILE A 3 -29.67 12.41 47.72
CA ILE A 3 -30.63 13.28 46.98
C ILE A 3 -30.06 14.70 46.78
N ASP A 4 -29.83 15.14 45.54
CA ASP A 4 -30.60 16.25 44.99
C ASP A 4 -30.52 16.31 43.44
N LYS A 5 -31.75 16.43 42.87
CA LYS A 5 -32.07 16.77 41.47
C LYS A 5 -32.06 18.30 41.33
N ARG A 6 -31.57 18.82 40.22
CA ARG A 6 -32.07 20.12 39.70
C ARG A 6 -32.26 20.08 38.20
N THR A 7 -33.50 20.09 37.85
CA THR A 7 -34.13 20.37 36.57
C THR A 7 -34.11 21.89 36.34
N SER A 8 -33.82 22.38 35.15
CA SER A 8 -34.18 23.73 34.71
C SER A 8 -34.69 23.68 33.28
N LEU A 9 -35.91 24.07 33.17
CA LEU A 9 -36.80 24.27 32.00
C LEU A 9 -36.83 25.77 31.71
N VAL A 10 -36.56 26.21 30.45
CA VAL A 10 -36.94 27.54 29.90
C VAL A 10 -37.01 27.32 28.41
N GLY A 11 -38.08 27.45 27.66
CA GLY A 11 -39.15 28.44 27.66
C GLY A 11 -39.19 28.98 26.22
N PHE A 12 -40.20 28.50 25.44
CA PHE A 12 -40.56 28.94 24.08
C PHE A 12 -41.09 30.37 24.09
N VAL A 13 -40.71 31.23 23.15
CA VAL A 13 -41.47 32.43 22.76
C VAL A 13 -41.62 32.46 21.24
N ILE A 14 -42.85 32.32 20.82
CA ILE A 14 -43.37 32.55 19.46
C ILE A 14 -43.82 34.01 19.40
N ALA A 15 -43.36 34.77 18.41
CA ALA A 15 -43.96 36.06 18.05
C ALA A 15 -44.31 36.04 16.56
N GLY A 16 -45.60 35.96 16.29
CA GLY A 16 -46.18 36.17 14.97
C GLY A 16 -46.43 37.65 14.74
N LEU A 17 -46.25 38.11 13.52
CA LEU A 17 -46.78 39.41 13.05
C LEU A 17 -47.45 39.22 11.70
N LEU A 18 -48.75 39.44 11.74
CA LEU A 18 -49.65 39.68 10.60
C LEU A 18 -49.47 41.14 10.15
N VAL A 19 -49.37 41.36 8.84
CA VAL A 19 -49.63 42.72 8.27
C VAL A 19 -50.58 42.58 7.10
N ALA A 20 -51.57 43.44 7.19
CA ALA A 20 -52.77 43.55 6.36
C ALA A 20 -52.49 44.25 5.03
N SER A 21 -53.36 43.90 4.06
CA SER A 21 -53.60 44.46 2.76
C SER A 21 -54.10 45.91 2.84
N CYS A 22 -53.65 46.75 1.89
CA CYS A 22 -54.46 47.87 1.41
C CYS A 22 -54.26 48.12 -0.09
N SER A 23 -55.37 48.10 -0.80
CA SER A 23 -55.58 48.42 -2.20
C SER A 23 -55.54 49.91 -2.46
N GLY A 24 -55.03 50.37 -3.59
CA GLY A 24 -55.16 51.71 -4.11
C GLY A 24 -54.78 51.78 -5.58
N SER A 25 -55.75 52.16 -6.40
CA SER A 25 -55.74 52.17 -7.87
C SER A 25 -55.12 53.44 -8.48
N SER A 26 -54.68 53.26 -9.75
CA SER A 26 -54.52 54.17 -10.89
C SER A 26 -53.41 55.23 -10.87
N ASP A 27 -52.44 55.21 -11.77
CA ASP A 27 -52.48 55.91 -13.05
C ASP A 27 -51.28 55.57 -13.94
N SER A 28 -51.52 55.54 -15.23
CA SER A 28 -50.63 55.26 -16.32
C SER A 28 -49.54 56.33 -16.56
N SER A 29 -48.28 55.92 -16.67
CA SER A 29 -47.35 56.63 -17.55
C SER A 29 -46.28 55.65 -18.04
N ASP A 30 -46.20 55.52 -19.35
CA ASP A 30 -45.32 54.79 -20.21
C ASP A 30 -43.86 55.20 -19.95
N SER A 31 -43.01 54.24 -19.55
CA SER A 31 -41.55 54.38 -19.52
C SER A 31 -40.94 53.05 -19.88
N THR A 32 -40.54 52.94 -21.11
CA THR A 32 -39.69 51.84 -21.64
C THR A 32 -38.40 51.78 -20.85
N VAL A 33 -38.31 50.80 -19.93
CA VAL A 33 -37.04 50.43 -19.29
C VAL A 33 -36.47 49.24 -20.04
N ALA A 34 -35.33 49.48 -20.71
CA ALA A 34 -34.53 48.44 -21.34
C ALA A 34 -34.11 47.40 -20.29
N ALA A 35 -34.54 46.17 -20.48
CA ALA A 35 -34.04 45.03 -19.71
C ALA A 35 -32.57 44.81 -20.03
N THR A 36 -31.69 45.13 -19.10
CA THR A 36 -30.29 44.73 -19.16
C THR A 36 -30.24 43.26 -18.78
N GLU A 37 -30.11 42.37 -19.75
CA GLU A 37 -29.78 40.99 -19.50
C GLU A 37 -28.40 40.94 -18.84
N SER A 38 -28.40 40.64 -17.55
CA SER A 38 -27.20 40.31 -16.81
C SER A 38 -26.76 38.88 -17.22
N THR A 39 -25.87 38.77 -18.17
CA THR A 39 -25.18 37.55 -18.48
C THR A 39 -24.31 37.16 -17.27
N VAL A 40 -24.83 36.25 -16.44
CA VAL A 40 -24.01 35.56 -15.44
C VAL A 40 -23.01 34.71 -16.21
N ALA A 41 -21.75 35.16 -16.25
CA ALA A 41 -20.66 34.35 -16.77
C ALA A 41 -20.57 33.10 -15.86
N GLU A 42 -20.84 31.92 -16.41
CA GLU A 42 -20.52 30.67 -15.77
C GLU A 42 -19.02 30.66 -15.50
N ALA A 43 -18.66 30.71 -14.22
CA ALA A 43 -17.27 30.48 -13.81
C ALA A 43 -16.92 29.05 -14.14
N THR A 44 -16.23 28.84 -15.25
CA THR A 44 -15.57 27.57 -15.58
C THR A 44 -14.54 27.30 -14.50
N THR A 45 -14.91 26.49 -13.51
CA THR A 45 -13.98 25.97 -12.51
C THR A 45 -13.02 25.01 -13.25
N THR A 46 -11.85 25.50 -13.61
CA THR A 46 -10.79 24.68 -14.19
C THR A 46 -10.29 23.76 -13.07
N THR A 47 -10.82 22.55 -12.98
CA THR A 47 -10.32 21.53 -12.06
C THR A 47 -8.92 21.12 -12.53
N ILE A 48 -7.89 21.51 -11.78
CA ILE A 48 -6.52 21.04 -12.04
C ILE A 48 -6.54 19.51 -11.86
N PRO A 49 -6.12 18.73 -12.85
CA PRO A 49 -6.10 17.27 -12.72
C PRO A 49 -5.23 16.84 -11.54
N ILE A 50 -5.76 16.01 -10.64
CA ILE A 50 -5.00 15.45 -9.53
C ILE A 50 -4.03 14.42 -10.11
N VAL A 51 -2.74 14.66 -9.95
CA VAL A 51 -1.69 13.69 -10.33
C VAL A 51 -1.59 12.63 -9.25
N ARG A 52 -1.61 11.35 -9.68
CA ARG A 52 -1.60 10.20 -8.77
C ARG A 52 -0.32 9.39 -8.89
N SER A 53 0.19 8.92 -7.75
CA SER A 53 1.34 8.02 -7.69
C SER A 53 0.98 6.67 -8.31
N PRO A 54 1.76 6.15 -9.28
CA PRO A 54 1.43 4.91 -9.99
C PRO A 54 1.42 3.68 -9.08
N LEU A 55 2.18 3.68 -7.99
CA LEU A 55 2.29 2.55 -7.08
C LEU A 55 1.25 2.57 -5.94
N THR A 56 0.59 3.71 -5.70
CA THR A 56 -0.37 3.82 -4.60
C THR A 56 -1.75 4.31 -5.03
N GLY A 57 -1.91 4.86 -6.24
CA GLY A 57 -3.16 5.51 -6.66
C GLY A 57 -3.55 6.74 -5.84
N ALA A 58 -2.81 7.07 -4.79
CA ALA A 58 -3.02 8.26 -3.99
C ALA A 58 -2.53 9.52 -4.72
N GLN A 59 -3.01 10.70 -4.31
CA GLN A 59 -2.46 11.95 -4.82
C GLN A 59 -0.97 11.99 -4.58
N ALA A 60 -0.20 12.33 -5.60
CA ALA A 60 1.25 12.44 -5.49
C ALA A 60 1.62 13.56 -4.52
N PRO A 61 2.48 13.32 -3.53
CA PRO A 61 2.93 14.36 -2.59
C PRO A 61 3.78 15.42 -3.29
N ASP A 62 4.49 15.02 -4.33
CA ASP A 62 5.26 15.86 -5.24
C ASP A 62 5.22 15.23 -6.65
N GLU A 63 4.75 15.98 -7.63
CA GLU A 63 4.63 15.50 -9.02
C GLU A 63 5.98 15.14 -9.65
N THR A 64 7.08 15.69 -9.15
CA THR A 64 8.43 15.35 -9.66
C THR A 64 8.83 13.93 -9.27
N LEU A 65 8.35 13.44 -8.13
CA LEU A 65 8.71 12.11 -7.63
C LEU A 65 8.10 10.97 -8.45
N ILE A 66 6.95 11.18 -9.07
CA ILE A 66 6.32 10.14 -9.90
C ILE A 66 7.11 9.83 -11.18
N ASN A 67 8.01 10.72 -11.59
CA ASN A 67 8.85 10.56 -12.78
C ASN A 67 10.15 9.81 -12.51
N ARG A 68 10.49 9.54 -11.24
CA ARG A 68 11.69 8.77 -10.91
C ARG A 68 11.44 7.26 -11.02
N PRO A 69 12.49 6.43 -11.27
CA PRO A 69 12.34 4.99 -11.26
C PRO A 69 11.94 4.47 -9.87
N ALA A 70 11.24 3.35 -9.83
CA ALA A 70 11.02 2.64 -8.57
C ALA A 70 12.36 2.15 -8.01
N MET A 71 12.49 2.16 -6.69
CA MET A 71 13.59 1.53 -5.96
C MET A 71 13.04 0.37 -5.15
N VAL A 72 13.61 -0.80 -5.32
CA VAL A 72 13.27 -1.99 -4.52
C VAL A 72 14.39 -2.29 -3.54
N VAL A 73 14.06 -2.36 -2.27
CA VAL A 73 15.01 -2.65 -1.20
C VAL A 73 14.71 -4.02 -0.60
N LYS A 74 15.69 -4.93 -0.63
CA LYS A 74 15.56 -6.24 0.03
C LYS A 74 15.82 -6.10 1.51
N ILE A 75 14.78 -6.28 2.32
CA ILE A 75 14.81 -6.10 3.79
C ILE A 75 14.74 -7.45 4.49
N ASP A 76 15.54 -7.61 5.52
CA ASP A 76 15.64 -8.79 6.36
C ASP A 76 14.45 -8.90 7.31
N ASN A 77 13.89 -10.10 7.48
CA ASN A 77 12.85 -10.39 8.49
C ASN A 77 13.34 -11.34 9.61
N HIS A 78 14.63 -11.55 9.71
CA HIS A 78 15.18 -12.32 10.83
C HIS A 78 14.88 -11.62 12.18
N PRO A 79 14.61 -12.35 13.29
CA PRO A 79 14.34 -11.72 14.60
C PRO A 79 15.39 -10.69 15.06
N LYS A 80 16.68 -10.88 14.72
CA LYS A 80 17.76 -9.94 15.03
C LYS A 80 17.77 -8.68 14.14
N ALA A 81 16.95 -8.65 13.08
CA ALA A 81 16.80 -7.52 12.18
C ALA A 81 15.60 -6.62 12.54
N ARG A 82 14.79 -7.03 13.49
CA ARG A 82 13.60 -6.28 13.94
C ARG A 82 13.91 -5.38 15.13
N PRO A 83 13.24 -4.21 15.24
CA PRO A 83 12.37 -3.58 14.25
C PRO A 83 13.14 -3.07 13.04
N GLN A 84 12.47 -3.02 11.86
CA GLN A 84 13.07 -2.55 10.61
C GLN A 84 12.86 -1.05 10.41
N TRP A 85 13.61 -0.47 9.46
CA TRP A 85 13.42 0.88 8.95
C TRP A 85 12.75 0.85 7.57
N GLY A 86 11.83 1.76 7.31
CA GLY A 86 11.32 2.07 5.99
C GLY A 86 10.11 1.24 5.53
N LEU A 87 9.63 0.26 6.29
CA LEU A 87 8.48 -0.56 5.87
C LEU A 87 7.18 0.25 5.78
N ASN A 88 6.97 1.23 6.68
CA ASN A 88 5.81 2.11 6.64
C ASN A 88 5.91 3.22 5.58
N GLN A 89 7.09 3.44 4.99
CA GLN A 89 7.33 4.40 3.91
C GLN A 89 7.24 3.77 2.52
N ALA A 90 7.32 2.43 2.42
CA ALA A 90 7.23 1.74 1.15
C ALA A 90 5.83 1.86 0.53
N ASP A 91 5.77 2.09 -0.79
CA ASP A 91 4.53 2.13 -1.57
C ASP A 91 3.90 0.73 -1.68
N ILE A 92 4.76 -0.27 -1.95
CA ILE A 92 4.38 -1.69 -2.02
C ILE A 92 5.43 -2.50 -1.23
N VAL A 93 4.98 -3.48 -0.45
CA VAL A 93 5.87 -4.47 0.15
C VAL A 93 5.43 -5.86 -0.30
N PHE A 94 6.32 -6.59 -0.97
CA PHE A 94 6.12 -8.02 -1.20
C PHE A 94 6.82 -8.80 -0.07
N GLU A 95 6.09 -9.65 0.62
CA GLU A 95 6.65 -10.60 1.56
C GLU A 95 6.69 -12.00 0.93
N GLU A 96 7.85 -12.60 0.93
CA GLU A 96 8.11 -13.85 0.22
C GLU A 96 8.86 -14.86 1.09
N ASN A 97 8.54 -16.16 0.92
CA ASN A 97 9.26 -17.23 1.59
C ASN A 97 10.69 -17.32 1.09
N VAL A 98 11.61 -17.45 2.03
CA VAL A 98 13.01 -17.83 1.82
C VAL A 98 13.34 -18.98 2.81
N GLU A 99 14.55 -19.42 2.89
CA GLU A 99 14.98 -20.57 3.73
C GLU A 99 14.42 -20.53 5.17
N GLN A 100 13.21 -21.05 5.40
CA GLN A 100 12.50 -21.10 6.71
C GLN A 100 12.30 -19.74 7.39
N LEU A 101 12.29 -18.67 6.61
CA LEU A 101 12.01 -17.30 7.00
C LEU A 101 11.31 -16.60 5.85
N THR A 102 10.93 -15.35 6.06
CA THR A 102 10.51 -14.45 4.98
C THR A 102 11.51 -13.34 4.73
N ARG A 103 11.38 -12.65 3.61
CA ARG A 103 12.02 -11.38 3.30
C ARG A 103 11.06 -10.44 2.66
N PHE A 104 11.35 -9.16 2.82
CA PHE A 104 10.56 -8.12 2.17
C PHE A 104 11.31 -7.59 0.94
N ALA A 105 10.58 -7.44 -0.17
CA ALA A 105 10.97 -6.58 -1.28
C ALA A 105 10.12 -5.31 -1.16
N ALA A 106 10.69 -4.29 -0.51
CA ALA A 106 10.02 -3.02 -0.26
C ALA A 106 10.25 -2.07 -1.43
N VAL A 107 9.17 -1.60 -2.06
CA VAL A 107 9.19 -0.76 -3.26
C VAL A 107 8.89 0.67 -2.89
N PHE A 108 9.73 1.58 -3.30
CA PHE A 108 9.65 3.01 -3.03
C PHE A 108 9.59 3.79 -4.34
N GLN A 109 8.73 4.79 -4.40
CA GLN A 109 8.71 5.81 -5.44
C GLN A 109 8.10 7.11 -4.93
N SER A 110 6.91 7.09 -4.31
CA SER A 110 6.22 8.30 -3.85
C SER A 110 6.98 9.03 -2.74
N GLN A 111 7.74 8.29 -1.97
CA GLN A 111 8.63 8.79 -0.90
C GLN A 111 9.85 7.88 -0.77
N GLY A 112 10.77 8.22 0.12
CA GLY A 112 11.93 7.41 0.47
C GLY A 112 11.99 7.12 1.96
N SER A 113 13.09 6.48 2.40
CA SER A 113 13.41 6.25 3.80
C SER A 113 14.92 6.32 4.00
N ASP A 114 15.37 7.16 4.92
CA ASP A 114 16.77 7.34 5.28
C ASP A 114 16.92 7.26 6.81
N PRO A 115 17.26 6.08 7.36
CA PRO A 115 17.66 4.85 6.68
C PRO A 115 16.50 3.95 6.25
N VAL A 116 16.83 2.93 5.46
CA VAL A 116 15.99 1.78 5.12
C VAL A 116 16.74 0.48 5.39
N GLY A 117 16.05 -0.56 5.87
CA GLY A 117 16.66 -1.85 6.11
C GLY A 117 16.27 -2.54 7.43
N PRO A 118 17.05 -3.52 7.92
CA PRO A 118 18.37 -3.97 7.42
C PRO A 118 18.31 -4.64 6.05
N ILE A 119 19.30 -4.32 5.22
CA ILE A 119 19.39 -4.82 3.85
C ILE A 119 19.81 -6.31 3.85
N ARG A 120 19.19 -7.09 2.97
CA ARG A 120 19.45 -8.52 2.86
C ARG A 120 19.64 -8.98 1.41
N SER A 121 19.99 -10.27 1.26
CA SER A 121 20.30 -10.86 -0.04
C SER A 121 19.05 -10.99 -0.93
N GLY A 122 19.24 -10.75 -2.22
CA GLY A 122 18.27 -11.07 -3.26
C GLY A 122 18.07 -12.58 -3.45
N ARG A 123 17.03 -12.93 -4.17
CA ARG A 123 16.64 -14.30 -4.52
C ARG A 123 16.23 -14.36 -5.99
N LEU A 124 16.23 -15.55 -6.58
CA LEU A 124 15.84 -15.73 -7.99
C LEU A 124 14.40 -15.31 -8.26
N GLN A 125 13.53 -15.45 -7.29
CA GLN A 125 12.10 -15.05 -7.42
C GLN A 125 11.93 -13.54 -7.57
N ASP A 126 12.88 -12.72 -7.11
CA ASP A 126 12.83 -11.26 -7.28
C ASP A 126 12.79 -10.86 -8.75
N ILE A 127 13.41 -11.63 -9.64
CA ILE A 127 13.53 -11.32 -11.06
C ILE A 127 12.14 -11.25 -11.70
N ASP A 128 11.35 -12.31 -11.61
CA ASP A 128 10.00 -12.32 -12.18
C ASP A 128 9.03 -11.42 -11.38
N LEU A 129 9.14 -11.45 -10.05
CA LEU A 129 8.22 -10.72 -9.17
C LEU A 129 8.24 -9.21 -9.43
N LEU A 130 9.44 -8.64 -9.68
CA LEU A 130 9.67 -7.20 -9.76
C LEU A 130 9.80 -6.67 -11.19
N ALA A 131 9.79 -7.54 -12.22
CA ALA A 131 10.05 -7.15 -13.60
C ALA A 131 9.07 -6.09 -14.15
N SER A 132 7.81 -6.08 -13.68
CA SER A 132 6.78 -5.11 -14.08
C SER A 132 7.04 -3.67 -13.59
N LEU A 133 8.02 -3.46 -12.72
CA LEU A 133 8.38 -2.15 -12.18
C LEU A 133 9.22 -1.29 -13.14
N ASN A 134 9.39 -1.71 -14.39
CA ASN A 134 10.08 -0.97 -15.45
C ASN A 134 11.56 -0.69 -15.13
N SER A 135 12.35 -1.75 -14.96
CA SER A 135 13.78 -1.69 -14.62
C SER A 135 14.07 -0.96 -13.30
N PRO A 136 13.56 -1.46 -12.17
CA PRO A 136 13.72 -0.79 -10.89
C PRO A 136 15.19 -0.79 -10.43
N LEU A 137 15.55 0.21 -9.64
CA LEU A 137 16.80 0.21 -8.86
C LEU A 137 16.71 -0.88 -7.79
N PHE A 138 17.60 -1.86 -7.79
CA PHE A 138 17.53 -3.00 -6.87
C PHE A 138 18.63 -2.93 -5.81
N VAL A 139 18.23 -2.60 -4.58
CA VAL A 139 19.10 -2.40 -3.41
C VAL A 139 19.10 -3.65 -2.57
N TRP A 140 20.26 -4.30 -2.45
CA TRP A 140 20.41 -5.59 -1.81
C TRP A 140 21.84 -5.85 -1.31
N SER A 141 22.03 -6.82 -0.43
CA SER A 141 23.36 -7.11 0.13
C SER A 141 24.20 -8.10 -0.68
N GLY A 142 23.71 -8.52 -1.84
CA GLY A 142 24.33 -9.56 -2.66
C GLY A 142 23.58 -10.91 -2.56
N GLY A 143 24.22 -11.97 -3.08
CA GLY A 143 23.69 -13.33 -3.10
C GLY A 143 24.82 -14.34 -3.38
N ASN A 144 24.48 -15.62 -3.56
CA ASN A 144 25.43 -16.58 -4.09
C ASN A 144 25.74 -16.25 -5.57
N ALA A 145 26.79 -16.89 -6.13
CA ALA A 145 27.26 -16.59 -7.49
C ALA A 145 26.14 -16.69 -8.55
N LYS A 146 25.30 -17.74 -8.48
CA LYS A 146 24.18 -17.93 -9.41
C LYS A 146 23.16 -16.81 -9.29
N VAL A 147 22.66 -16.52 -8.08
CA VAL A 147 21.68 -15.46 -7.85
C VAL A 147 22.21 -14.11 -8.31
N THR A 148 23.50 -13.82 -8.01
CA THR A 148 24.14 -12.57 -8.41
C THR A 148 24.21 -12.43 -9.94
N ALA A 149 24.60 -13.50 -10.64
CA ALA A 149 24.66 -13.49 -12.09
C ALA A 149 23.30 -13.29 -12.74
N GLU A 150 22.27 -14.03 -12.28
CA GLU A 150 20.91 -13.93 -12.85
C GLU A 150 20.28 -12.55 -12.60
N ILE A 151 20.44 -11.96 -11.40
CA ILE A 151 19.94 -10.61 -11.10
C ILE A 151 20.66 -9.58 -11.98
N ARG A 152 21.97 -9.66 -12.16
CA ARG A 152 22.74 -8.75 -13.02
C ARG A 152 22.41 -8.89 -14.50
N ASN A 153 21.96 -10.05 -14.93
CA ASN A 153 21.51 -10.29 -16.30
C ASN A 153 20.02 -9.93 -16.53
N SER A 154 19.29 -9.58 -15.47
CA SER A 154 17.88 -9.17 -15.56
C SER A 154 17.73 -7.70 -15.96
N THR A 155 16.50 -7.22 -16.02
CA THR A 155 16.20 -5.80 -16.28
C THR A 155 16.43 -4.90 -15.06
N MET A 156 16.69 -5.44 -13.88
CA MET A 156 16.91 -4.67 -12.65
C MET A 156 18.27 -3.95 -12.70
N ILE A 157 18.29 -2.70 -12.22
CA ILE A 157 19.54 -1.93 -12.09
C ILE A 157 20.21 -2.32 -10.77
N ASP A 158 21.38 -2.99 -10.86
CA ASP A 158 22.11 -3.50 -9.69
C ASP A 158 22.67 -2.37 -8.82
N LEU A 159 22.03 -2.12 -7.69
CA LEU A 159 22.52 -1.29 -6.59
C LEU A 159 22.83 -2.18 -5.36
N SER A 160 23.51 -3.33 -5.59
CA SER A 160 24.02 -4.14 -4.49
C SER A 160 25.02 -3.35 -3.63
N HIS A 161 25.17 -3.77 -2.37
CA HIS A 161 26.19 -3.20 -1.48
C HIS A 161 27.58 -3.20 -2.13
N SER A 162 27.93 -4.23 -2.92
CA SER A 162 29.23 -4.30 -3.63
C SER A 162 29.31 -3.35 -4.83
N ALA A 163 28.19 -3.07 -5.50
CA ALA A 163 28.17 -2.23 -6.69
C ALA A 163 28.06 -0.72 -6.35
N ALA A 164 27.37 -0.38 -5.26
CA ALA A 164 27.01 0.99 -4.95
C ALA A 164 27.56 1.51 -3.60
N ASN A 165 28.47 0.76 -2.95
CA ASN A 165 28.99 1.14 -1.63
C ASN A 165 29.77 2.48 -1.63
N GLU A 166 30.47 2.78 -2.73
CA GLU A 166 31.25 4.02 -2.87
C GLU A 166 30.36 5.29 -2.94
N SER A 167 29.07 5.13 -3.19
CA SER A 167 28.12 6.25 -3.15
C SER A 167 27.94 6.86 -1.76
N GLY A 168 28.38 6.17 -0.70
CA GLY A 168 28.10 6.52 0.69
C GLY A 168 26.63 6.29 1.07
N GLY A 169 25.84 5.62 0.20
CA GLY A 169 24.43 5.27 0.46
C GLY A 169 24.23 4.09 1.38
N PHE A 170 25.28 3.38 1.79
CA PHE A 170 25.21 2.26 2.73
C PHE A 170 26.01 2.54 3.99
N ARG A 171 25.53 2.03 5.11
CA ARG A 171 26.28 2.00 6.37
C ARG A 171 25.87 0.82 7.23
N ARG A 172 26.68 0.50 8.24
CA ARG A 172 26.33 -0.51 9.24
C ARG A 172 25.92 0.16 10.55
N GLU A 173 24.78 -0.27 11.07
CA GLU A 173 24.30 0.16 12.40
C GLU A 173 25.10 -0.56 13.48
N SER A 174 25.71 0.23 14.38
CA SER A 174 26.53 -0.28 15.48
C SER A 174 25.72 -0.99 16.56
N SER A 175 24.44 -0.69 16.68
CA SER A 175 23.53 -1.29 17.67
C SER A 175 23.20 -2.76 17.40
N ARG A 176 23.56 -3.29 16.22
CA ARG A 176 23.27 -4.66 15.80
C ARG A 176 24.50 -5.35 15.21
N SER A 177 24.49 -6.69 15.23
CA SER A 177 25.56 -7.49 14.65
C SER A 177 25.29 -7.81 13.19
N ALA A 178 26.36 -7.90 12.39
CA ALA A 178 26.27 -8.46 11.03
C ALA A 178 25.73 -9.90 11.08
N PRO A 179 24.94 -10.32 10.10
CA PRO A 179 24.58 -9.62 8.86
C PRO A 179 23.29 -8.77 8.97
N HIS A 180 22.73 -8.53 10.16
CA HIS A 180 21.43 -7.93 10.41
C HIS A 180 21.50 -6.41 10.69
N ASN A 181 22.54 -5.74 10.20
CA ASN A 181 22.84 -4.35 10.53
C ASN A 181 23.23 -3.45 9.35
N LEU A 182 23.13 -3.94 8.11
CA LEU A 182 23.38 -3.12 6.93
C LEU A 182 22.14 -2.31 6.61
N VAL A 183 22.25 -0.99 6.54
CA VAL A 183 21.17 -0.09 6.13
C VAL A 183 21.60 0.76 4.95
N ALA A 184 20.62 1.35 4.25
CA ALA A 184 20.85 2.22 3.12
C ALA A 184 20.08 3.53 3.26
N GLU A 185 20.45 4.54 2.46
CA GLU A 185 19.75 5.82 2.32
C GLU A 185 19.19 5.94 0.92
N THR A 186 17.87 5.88 0.78
CA THR A 186 17.19 5.89 -0.51
C THR A 186 17.50 7.17 -1.30
N THR A 187 17.58 8.31 -0.64
CA THR A 187 17.90 9.60 -1.26
C THR A 187 19.25 9.57 -1.99
N LYS A 188 20.28 9.01 -1.35
CA LYS A 188 21.61 8.88 -1.96
C LYS A 188 21.60 7.87 -3.10
N LEU A 189 20.91 6.75 -2.95
CA LEU A 189 20.89 5.70 -3.97
C LEU A 189 20.10 6.09 -5.21
N TRP A 190 19.08 6.94 -5.12
CA TRP A 190 18.41 7.47 -6.30
C TRP A 190 19.31 8.34 -7.17
N THR A 191 20.36 8.97 -6.63
CA THR A 191 21.31 9.74 -7.43
C THR A 191 22.12 8.88 -8.41
N LEU A 192 22.11 7.55 -8.20
CA LEU A 192 22.75 6.57 -9.08
C LEU A 192 21.83 6.07 -10.21
N ALA A 193 20.61 6.56 -10.28
CA ALA A 193 19.69 6.20 -11.35
C ALA A 193 20.26 6.59 -12.70
N PRO A 194 20.22 5.71 -13.72
CA PRO A 194 20.56 6.09 -15.10
C PRO A 194 19.69 7.27 -15.58
N ALA A 195 20.26 8.14 -16.42
CA ALA A 195 19.54 9.32 -16.90
C ALA A 195 18.30 8.99 -17.76
N ASP A 196 18.25 7.79 -18.34
CA ASP A 196 17.14 7.25 -19.13
C ASP A 196 16.21 6.35 -18.33
N ALA A 197 16.44 6.20 -17.03
CA ALA A 197 15.57 5.43 -16.14
C ALA A 197 14.14 6.03 -16.14
N LYS A 198 13.15 5.14 -16.16
CA LYS A 198 11.74 5.52 -16.31
C LYS A 198 10.94 5.17 -15.06
N PRO A 199 9.83 5.88 -14.81
CA PRO A 199 8.94 5.53 -13.73
C PRO A 199 8.28 4.15 -13.95
N PRO A 200 7.82 3.49 -12.87
CA PRO A 200 7.04 2.27 -12.97
C PRO A 200 5.66 2.58 -13.57
N VAL A 201 5.06 1.57 -14.21
CA VAL A 201 3.64 1.61 -14.55
C VAL A 201 2.78 1.34 -13.29
N PRO A 202 1.50 1.75 -13.26
CA PRO A 202 0.59 1.35 -12.20
C PRO A 202 0.57 -0.17 -12.01
N GLN A 203 0.75 -0.62 -10.76
CA GLN A 203 0.81 -2.05 -10.46
C GLN A 203 -0.56 -2.63 -10.13
N PHE A 204 -1.51 -1.79 -9.73
CA PHE A 204 -2.87 -2.18 -9.37
C PHE A 204 -3.86 -1.15 -9.91
N GLU A 205 -5.13 -1.58 -10.04
CA GLU A 205 -6.24 -0.66 -10.23
C GLU A 205 -6.67 -0.08 -8.88
N TYR A 206 -6.97 1.21 -8.84
CA TYR A 206 -7.38 1.91 -7.63
C TYR A 206 -8.79 2.50 -7.78
N ARG A 207 -9.53 2.54 -6.69
CA ARG A 207 -10.82 3.23 -6.65
C ARG A 207 -10.63 4.74 -6.85
N ALA A 208 -11.59 5.35 -7.54
CA ALA A 208 -11.67 6.80 -7.62
C ALA A 208 -12.05 7.40 -6.25
N ASP A 209 -11.80 8.70 -6.06
CA ASP A 209 -12.23 9.40 -4.86
C ASP A 209 -13.74 9.29 -4.69
N GLY A 210 -14.19 8.88 -3.52
CA GLY A 210 -15.61 8.64 -3.23
C GLY A 210 -16.20 7.35 -3.82
N GLU A 211 -15.44 6.58 -4.61
CA GLU A 211 -15.90 5.26 -5.07
C GLU A 211 -15.96 4.30 -3.88
N ALA A 212 -17.14 3.79 -3.60
CA ALA A 212 -17.40 2.91 -2.46
C ALA A 212 -16.60 1.60 -2.56
N VAL A 213 -16.26 1.05 -1.41
CA VAL A 213 -15.79 -0.35 -1.33
C VAL A 213 -16.89 -1.24 -1.92
N PRO A 214 -16.55 -2.23 -2.78
CA PRO A 214 -17.55 -3.08 -3.41
C PRO A 214 -18.52 -3.68 -2.41
N THR A 215 -19.81 -3.43 -2.61
CA THR A 215 -20.88 -4.00 -1.78
C THR A 215 -21.04 -5.49 -2.05
N GLY A 216 -21.33 -6.27 -1.00
CA GLY A 216 -21.51 -7.74 -1.11
C GLY A 216 -20.26 -8.54 -0.75
N ASN A 217 -19.15 -7.89 -0.45
CA ASN A 217 -17.98 -8.53 0.12
C ASN A 217 -18.11 -8.71 1.63
N LYS A 218 -17.40 -9.71 2.16
CA LYS A 218 -17.42 -9.98 3.60
C LYS A 218 -16.70 -8.86 4.35
N PRO A 219 -17.25 -8.34 5.47
CA PRO A 219 -16.46 -7.49 6.35
C PRO A 219 -15.19 -8.23 6.79
N ALA A 220 -14.04 -7.61 6.63
CA ALA A 220 -12.77 -8.21 7.00
C ALA A 220 -12.47 -7.91 8.47
N GLY A 221 -12.41 -8.94 9.32
CA GLY A 221 -11.84 -8.82 10.65
C GLY A 221 -10.31 -8.93 10.56
N ALA A 222 -9.83 -10.12 10.23
CA ALA A 222 -8.41 -10.40 10.14
C ALA A 222 -8.08 -11.52 9.13
N VAL A 223 -6.79 -11.72 8.90
CA VAL A 223 -6.24 -12.91 8.25
C VAL A 223 -5.02 -13.40 9.01
N LYS A 224 -4.96 -14.70 9.28
CA LYS A 224 -3.77 -15.40 9.78
C LYS A 224 -3.11 -16.15 8.65
N ILE A 225 -1.78 -16.08 8.59
CA ILE A 225 -0.96 -16.62 7.51
C ILE A 225 0.24 -17.33 8.13
N SER A 226 0.55 -18.57 7.68
CA SER A 226 1.79 -19.28 8.02
C SER A 226 2.72 -19.32 6.82
N MET A 227 3.92 -18.75 6.96
CA MET A 227 4.93 -18.61 5.91
C MET A 227 6.24 -19.30 6.32
N ASP A 228 6.38 -20.60 6.01
CA ASP A 228 7.63 -21.37 6.18
C ASP A 228 8.39 -21.09 7.52
N GLY A 229 7.65 -20.99 8.64
CA GLY A 229 8.19 -20.73 9.98
C GLY A 229 8.03 -19.29 10.48
N VAL A 230 7.23 -18.49 9.80
CA VAL A 230 6.83 -17.15 10.24
C VAL A 230 5.31 -17.08 10.26
N ASP A 231 4.73 -16.77 11.41
CA ASP A 231 3.30 -16.55 11.57
C ASP A 231 2.98 -15.06 11.50
N VAL A 232 2.07 -14.71 10.58
CA VAL A 232 1.68 -13.32 10.29
C VAL A 232 0.18 -13.16 10.52
N MET A 233 -0.21 -12.07 11.14
CA MET A 233 -1.62 -11.67 11.23
C MET A 233 -1.76 -10.22 10.76
N TRP A 234 -2.79 -9.99 9.95
CA TRP A 234 -3.29 -8.68 9.61
C TRP A 234 -4.70 -8.53 10.15
N GLU A 235 -4.95 -7.46 10.87
CA GLU A 235 -6.23 -7.15 11.50
C GLU A 235 -6.69 -5.76 11.10
N TRP A 236 -7.98 -5.61 10.77
CA TRP A 236 -8.54 -4.31 10.43
C TRP A 236 -8.61 -3.40 11.65
N SER A 237 -8.17 -2.17 11.50
CA SER A 237 -8.23 -1.12 12.51
C SER A 237 -9.08 0.04 12.00
N GLU A 238 -10.23 0.27 12.64
CA GLU A 238 -11.09 1.41 12.32
C GLU A 238 -10.42 2.75 12.61
N ASP A 239 -9.54 2.82 13.62
CA ASP A 239 -8.85 4.05 14.00
C ASP A 239 -7.87 4.51 12.92
N SER A 240 -7.17 3.59 12.28
CA SER A 240 -6.19 3.88 11.24
C SER A 240 -6.73 3.73 9.82
N LEU A 241 -7.95 3.19 9.65
CA LEU A 241 -8.53 2.80 8.36
C LEU A 241 -7.57 1.94 7.52
N ALA A 242 -6.86 1.05 8.19
CA ALA A 242 -5.83 0.17 7.62
C ALA A 242 -5.78 -1.17 8.35
N PHE A 243 -5.18 -2.15 7.69
CA PHE A 243 -4.82 -3.41 8.34
C PHE A 243 -3.50 -3.22 9.09
N VAL A 244 -3.45 -3.65 10.36
CA VAL A 244 -2.27 -3.60 11.22
C VAL A 244 -1.64 -4.99 11.33
N ARG A 245 -0.30 -5.03 11.26
CA ARG A 245 0.44 -6.29 11.20
C ARG A 245 0.91 -6.76 12.58
N SER A 246 0.73 -8.05 12.86
CA SER A 246 1.43 -8.78 13.91
C SER A 246 2.31 -9.87 13.28
N GLN A 247 3.38 -10.25 13.95
CA GLN A 247 4.23 -11.36 13.57
C GLN A 247 4.64 -12.16 14.80
N ASP A 248 4.51 -13.49 14.73
CA ASP A 248 4.81 -14.40 15.83
C ASP A 248 4.04 -13.96 17.13
N ASP A 249 2.74 -13.66 16.96
CA ASP A 249 1.81 -13.16 18.00
C ASP A 249 2.22 -11.84 18.69
N LYS A 250 3.13 -11.07 18.09
CA LYS A 250 3.55 -9.77 18.61
C LYS A 250 3.24 -8.66 17.62
N PRO A 251 2.89 -7.45 18.11
CA PRO A 251 2.82 -6.28 17.28
C PRO A 251 4.11 -6.10 16.45
N HIS A 252 3.99 -5.99 15.13
CA HIS A 252 5.12 -5.65 14.28
C HIS A 252 5.21 -4.12 14.19
N VAL A 253 6.28 -3.55 14.71
CA VAL A 253 6.55 -2.11 14.70
C VAL A 253 7.83 -1.82 13.91
N ASP A 254 7.96 -0.61 13.39
CA ASP A 254 9.22 -0.09 12.82
C ASP A 254 10.13 0.52 13.89
N MET A 255 11.24 1.08 13.47
CA MET A 255 12.21 1.70 14.39
C MET A 255 11.71 2.97 15.09
N ASP A 256 10.64 3.58 14.60
CA ASP A 256 9.98 4.73 15.22
C ASP A 256 8.83 4.30 16.15
N ASP A 257 8.77 3.00 16.49
CA ASP A 257 7.71 2.36 17.29
C ASP A 257 6.30 2.51 16.69
N VAL A 258 6.22 2.74 15.38
CA VAL A 258 4.97 2.83 14.65
C VAL A 258 4.56 1.44 14.17
N ARG A 259 3.31 1.05 14.44
CA ARG A 259 2.74 -0.22 13.98
C ARG A 259 2.83 -0.32 12.46
N ILE A 260 3.39 -1.43 11.95
CA ILE A 260 3.34 -1.71 10.51
C ILE A 260 1.88 -1.87 10.11
N ASN A 261 1.48 -1.10 9.07
CA ASN A 261 0.12 -1.08 8.58
C ASN A 261 0.06 -0.86 7.06
N ALA A 262 -1.05 -1.24 6.46
CA ALA A 262 -1.34 -0.96 5.05
C ALA A 262 -2.86 -0.86 4.82
N PRO A 263 -3.34 0.11 4.04
CA PRO A 263 -4.74 0.17 3.61
C PRO A 263 -5.19 -1.04 2.80
N ASN A 264 -4.24 -1.70 2.13
CA ASN A 264 -4.49 -2.90 1.33
C ASN A 264 -3.54 -4.03 1.71
N VAL A 265 -4.09 -5.23 1.89
CA VAL A 265 -3.33 -6.46 2.06
C VAL A 265 -3.81 -7.46 1.00
N VAL A 266 -2.90 -7.90 0.14
CA VAL A 266 -3.16 -8.89 -0.90
C VAL A 266 -2.53 -10.20 -0.49
N VAL A 267 -3.33 -11.23 -0.28
CA VAL A 267 -2.86 -12.59 0.01
C VAL A 267 -2.88 -13.38 -1.29
N MET A 268 -1.72 -13.55 -1.90
CA MET A 268 -1.55 -14.16 -3.22
C MET A 268 -1.05 -15.59 -3.07
N HIS A 269 -1.91 -16.57 -3.38
CA HIS A 269 -1.59 -17.99 -3.33
C HIS A 269 -0.80 -18.41 -4.55
N VAL A 270 0.44 -18.88 -4.34
CA VAL A 270 1.35 -19.30 -5.42
C VAL A 270 1.94 -20.68 -5.16
N VAL A 271 2.50 -21.26 -6.21
CA VAL A 271 3.31 -22.48 -6.11
C VAL A 271 4.77 -22.07 -5.88
N TYR A 272 5.41 -22.64 -4.88
CA TYR A 272 6.85 -22.51 -4.66
C TYR A 272 7.58 -23.73 -5.20
N ALA A 273 8.43 -23.51 -6.20
CA ALA A 273 9.35 -24.54 -6.70
C ALA A 273 10.63 -24.56 -5.86
N LYS A 274 11.28 -25.72 -5.79
CA LYS A 274 12.61 -25.83 -5.17
C LYS A 274 13.68 -25.32 -6.15
N SER A 275 14.60 -24.49 -5.66
CA SER A 275 15.81 -24.09 -6.39
C SER A 275 17.00 -24.06 -5.42
N GLY A 276 17.72 -25.19 -5.32
CA GLY A 276 18.74 -25.36 -4.29
C GLY A 276 18.14 -25.35 -2.89
N SER A 277 18.68 -24.51 -2.01
CA SER A 277 18.19 -24.31 -0.63
C SER A 277 17.07 -23.30 -0.51
N SER A 278 16.82 -22.47 -1.55
CA SER A 278 15.79 -21.43 -1.51
C SER A 278 14.54 -21.83 -2.30
N PRO A 279 13.33 -21.61 -1.79
CA PRO A 279 12.13 -21.70 -2.58
C PRO A 279 12.08 -20.58 -3.62
N VAL A 280 11.37 -20.82 -4.74
CA VAL A 280 11.14 -19.83 -5.80
C VAL A 280 9.64 -19.75 -6.07
N ALA A 281 9.03 -18.62 -5.78
CA ALA A 281 7.63 -18.33 -6.05
C ALA A 281 7.38 -18.32 -7.57
N LYS A 282 6.35 -19.05 -8.02
CA LYS A 282 5.89 -19.01 -9.40
C LYS A 282 4.85 -17.88 -9.52
N THR A 283 5.29 -16.77 -10.08
CA THR A 283 4.50 -15.54 -10.23
C THR A 283 4.02 -15.28 -11.65
N LEU A 284 4.18 -16.27 -12.54
CA LEU A 284 3.59 -16.34 -13.87
C LEU A 284 2.53 -17.44 -13.91
N GLY A 285 1.40 -17.19 -14.56
CA GLY A 285 0.23 -18.05 -14.62
C GLY A 285 -0.98 -17.44 -13.92
N SER A 286 -1.63 -18.20 -13.09
CA SER A 286 -2.80 -17.75 -12.30
C SER A 286 -2.90 -18.51 -10.99
N GLY A 287 -3.66 -17.97 -10.05
CA GLY A 287 -3.93 -18.59 -8.76
C GLY A 287 -5.01 -17.85 -7.99
N GLU A 288 -5.34 -18.35 -6.82
CA GLU A 288 -6.27 -17.71 -5.91
C GLU A 288 -5.65 -16.42 -5.31
N VAL A 289 -6.47 -15.40 -5.11
CA VAL A 289 -6.11 -14.17 -4.40
C VAL A 289 -7.22 -13.75 -3.44
N TRP A 290 -6.81 -13.28 -2.26
CA TRP A 290 -7.69 -12.60 -1.31
C TRP A 290 -7.20 -11.16 -1.16
N VAL A 291 -8.06 -10.21 -1.50
CA VAL A 291 -7.72 -8.79 -1.43
C VAL A 291 -8.49 -8.15 -0.28
N TYR A 292 -7.75 -7.77 0.75
CA TYR A 292 -8.24 -7.00 1.89
C TYR A 292 -8.05 -5.52 1.59
N THR A 293 -9.14 -4.76 1.49
CA THR A 293 -9.11 -3.35 1.08
C THR A 293 -10.30 -2.59 1.63
N GLY A 294 -10.07 -1.44 2.30
CA GLY A 294 -11.12 -0.61 2.87
C GLY A 294 -12.02 -1.35 3.87
N GLY A 295 -11.47 -2.21 4.71
CA GLY A 295 -12.21 -2.99 5.70
C GLY A 295 -13.02 -4.16 5.13
N ALA A 296 -12.83 -4.53 3.87
CA ALA A 296 -13.53 -5.64 3.23
C ALA A 296 -12.57 -6.67 2.63
N LEU A 297 -13.03 -7.93 2.54
CA LEU A 297 -12.37 -8.99 1.80
C LEU A 297 -13.06 -9.21 0.45
N VAL A 298 -12.29 -9.15 -0.63
CA VAL A 298 -12.68 -9.59 -1.98
C VAL A 298 -11.87 -10.82 -2.34
N GLN A 299 -12.53 -11.95 -2.52
CA GLN A 299 -11.89 -13.20 -2.99
C GLN A 299 -11.97 -13.31 -4.50
N GLY A 300 -10.93 -13.88 -5.12
CA GLY A 300 -10.87 -14.02 -6.55
C GLY A 300 -9.64 -14.74 -7.05
N SER A 301 -9.16 -14.35 -8.23
CA SER A 301 -7.98 -14.91 -8.86
C SER A 301 -7.01 -13.84 -9.28
N TRP A 302 -5.72 -14.15 -9.23
CA TRP A 302 -4.68 -13.38 -9.90
C TRP A 302 -4.31 -14.06 -11.21
N GLU A 303 -3.93 -13.26 -12.19
CA GLU A 303 -3.36 -13.73 -13.47
C GLU A 303 -2.18 -12.85 -13.88
N ARG A 304 -1.17 -13.47 -14.50
CA ARG A 304 -0.01 -12.80 -15.08
C ARG A 304 0.67 -13.73 -16.08
N THR A 305 0.68 -13.36 -17.36
CA THR A 305 1.25 -14.18 -18.45
C THR A 305 2.60 -13.66 -18.95
N ASP A 306 2.96 -12.43 -18.59
CA ASP A 306 4.17 -11.75 -18.99
C ASP A 306 4.80 -11.11 -17.75
N PRO A 307 6.07 -11.40 -17.40
CA PRO A 307 6.72 -10.84 -16.22
C PRO A 307 6.88 -9.32 -16.27
N MET A 308 6.83 -8.73 -17.48
CA MET A 308 6.91 -7.27 -17.66
C MET A 308 5.55 -6.57 -17.47
N LYS A 309 4.48 -7.32 -17.22
CA LYS A 309 3.14 -6.78 -16.96
C LYS A 309 2.79 -6.91 -15.48
N PRO A 310 2.03 -5.97 -14.91
CA PRO A 310 1.48 -6.09 -13.56
C PRO A 310 0.57 -7.33 -13.39
N PHE A 311 0.36 -7.73 -12.15
CA PHE A 311 -0.68 -8.71 -11.81
C PHE A 311 -2.07 -8.11 -12.08
N VAL A 312 -2.98 -8.94 -12.59
CA VAL A 312 -4.40 -8.59 -12.70
C VAL A 312 -5.17 -9.41 -11.67
N PHE A 313 -5.87 -8.73 -10.78
CA PHE A 313 -6.74 -9.35 -9.78
C PHE A 313 -8.19 -9.24 -10.23
N LYS A 314 -8.90 -10.37 -10.28
CA LYS A 314 -10.31 -10.45 -10.65
C LYS A 314 -11.13 -11.10 -9.56
N ASP A 315 -12.30 -10.57 -9.29
CA ASP A 315 -13.26 -11.19 -8.38
C ASP A 315 -13.88 -12.48 -8.98
N THR A 316 -14.73 -13.15 -8.22
CA THR A 316 -15.41 -14.39 -8.64
C THR A 316 -16.37 -14.20 -9.81
N LYS A 317 -16.69 -12.95 -10.20
CA LYS A 317 -17.52 -12.59 -11.36
C LYS A 317 -16.67 -12.14 -12.55
N GLY A 318 -15.34 -12.10 -12.41
CA GLY A 318 -14.40 -11.68 -13.45
C GLY A 318 -14.16 -10.18 -13.54
N ALA A 319 -14.73 -9.36 -12.64
CA ALA A 319 -14.46 -7.94 -12.59
C ALA A 319 -13.10 -7.67 -11.91
N VAL A 320 -12.38 -6.66 -12.41
CA VAL A 320 -11.09 -6.25 -11.82
C VAL A 320 -11.32 -5.73 -10.41
N ILE A 321 -10.52 -6.22 -9.46
CA ILE A 321 -10.55 -5.79 -8.06
C ILE A 321 -9.75 -4.49 -7.94
N LYS A 322 -10.43 -3.41 -7.55
CA LYS A 322 -9.81 -2.12 -7.30
C LYS A 322 -9.44 -1.96 -5.83
N LEU A 323 -8.23 -1.48 -5.57
CA LEU A 323 -7.70 -1.23 -4.24
C LEU A 323 -8.08 0.18 -3.74
N THR A 324 -8.04 0.37 -2.43
CA THR A 324 -8.09 1.72 -1.82
C THR A 324 -6.81 2.47 -2.20
N PRO A 325 -6.87 3.75 -2.65
CA PRO A 325 -5.66 4.53 -2.80
C PRO A 325 -4.82 4.53 -1.51
N GLY A 326 -3.55 4.15 -1.63
CA GLY A 326 -2.64 3.99 -0.50
C GLY A 326 -1.66 2.83 -0.69
N ARG A 327 -0.85 2.60 0.33
CA ARG A 327 0.16 1.54 0.35
C ARG A 327 -0.47 0.15 0.27
N THR A 328 0.28 -0.79 -0.33
CA THR A 328 -0.19 -2.17 -0.48
C THR A 328 0.86 -3.14 0.04
N TRP A 329 0.44 -4.10 0.86
CA TRP A 329 1.26 -5.23 1.25
C TRP A 329 0.80 -6.49 0.53
N VAL A 330 1.72 -7.23 -0.07
CA VAL A 330 1.45 -8.46 -0.83
C VAL A 330 2.14 -9.64 -0.14
N GLU A 331 1.33 -10.51 0.43
CA GLU A 331 1.78 -11.78 1.01
C GLU A 331 1.83 -12.84 -0.09
N VAL A 332 3.04 -13.22 -0.52
CA VAL A 332 3.24 -14.24 -1.56
C VAL A 332 3.35 -15.59 -0.86
N ILE A 333 2.24 -16.32 -0.75
CA ILE A 333 2.10 -17.48 0.13
C ILE A 333 1.89 -18.79 -0.61
N ARG A 334 2.10 -19.91 0.08
CA ARG A 334 1.69 -21.23 -0.40
C ARG A 334 0.17 -21.38 -0.34
N ALA A 335 -0.39 -22.24 -1.18
CA ALA A 335 -1.80 -22.59 -1.08
C ALA A 335 -2.12 -23.18 0.31
N LYS A 336 -3.28 -22.84 0.86
CA LYS A 336 -3.77 -23.28 2.18
C LYS A 336 -2.98 -22.75 3.39
N SER A 337 -2.14 -21.75 3.21
CA SER A 337 -1.37 -21.11 4.29
C SER A 337 -2.02 -19.83 4.81
N ALA A 338 -3.33 -19.63 4.60
CA ALA A 338 -4.08 -18.49 5.12
C ALA A 338 -5.45 -18.90 5.66
N ALA A 339 -5.87 -18.26 6.75
CA ALA A 339 -7.20 -18.39 7.36
C ALA A 339 -7.84 -17.00 7.51
N HIS A 340 -8.98 -16.79 6.85
CA HIS A 340 -9.77 -15.56 7.03
C HIS A 340 -10.55 -15.62 8.34
N ILE A 341 -10.57 -14.49 9.06
CA ILE A 341 -11.33 -14.29 10.30
C ILE A 341 -12.35 -13.18 10.05
N PRO A 342 -13.66 -13.48 10.04
CA PRO A 342 -14.70 -12.48 9.88
C PRO A 342 -14.67 -11.44 11.00
N ALA A 343 -15.15 -10.22 10.70
CA ALA A 343 -15.34 -9.18 11.70
C ALA A 343 -16.23 -9.68 12.87
N GLY A 344 -15.85 -9.34 14.11
CA GLY A 344 -16.56 -9.73 15.33
C GLY A 344 -16.18 -11.12 15.88
N ILE A 345 -15.30 -11.87 15.20
CA ILE A 345 -14.75 -13.13 15.72
C ILE A 345 -13.44 -12.81 16.46
N ASP A 346 -13.31 -13.39 17.67
CA ASP A 346 -12.06 -13.29 18.43
C ASP A 346 -10.92 -13.94 17.64
N VAL A 347 -9.92 -13.15 17.28
CA VAL A 347 -8.75 -13.60 16.51
C VAL A 347 -7.96 -14.70 17.26
N ALA A 348 -7.98 -14.72 18.59
CA ALA A 348 -7.29 -15.73 19.38
C ALA A 348 -7.95 -17.11 19.26
N SER A 349 -9.24 -17.17 18.92
CA SER A 349 -9.99 -18.42 18.76
C SER A 349 -9.67 -19.18 17.47
N VAL A 350 -9.02 -18.55 16.50
CA VAL A 350 -8.69 -19.14 15.19
C VAL A 350 -7.19 -19.46 15.16
N PRO A 351 -6.77 -20.73 15.00
CA PRO A 351 -5.36 -21.09 14.89
C PRO A 351 -4.76 -20.59 13.57
N TYR A 352 -3.43 -20.50 13.51
CA TYR A 352 -2.72 -20.37 12.25
C TYR A 352 -2.89 -21.65 11.41
N PRO A 353 -3.00 -21.54 10.09
CA PRO A 353 -3.21 -22.68 9.18
C PRO A 353 -1.98 -23.57 9.01
#